data_494c02c0ee26be12063a81be4b8e6279
#
_entry.id   494c02c0ee26be12063a81be4b8e6279
#
_cell.length_a   1.000
_cell.length_b   1.000
_cell.length_c   1.000
_cell.angle_alpha   90.00
_cell.angle_beta   90.00
_cell.angle_gamma   90.00
#
_symmetry.space_group_name_H-M   'P 1'
#
loop_
_entity.id
_entity.type
_entity.pdbx_description
1 polymer ?
#
loop_
_entity_poly.entity_id
_entity_poly.type
_entity_poly.pdbx_seq_one_letter_code
_entity_poly.pdbx_strand_id
1 'polypeptide(L)'
;QSHGTDVWIGNAQEIIKAGIAPLASCICCRDDIMNALIDYGVAPKMSFDTMESVRKGRGLKPEMEEAMIEHNVPAWFIDSCKKIKYMFPKGHAVAYVTMALRIAWYKVHRPAAYYCAYYTVRADCFDASILGGTQEAIRGRYKEMEENSKDLTQKDKDLMIIMELVIEMLCRGIKLAPVDLYKSDATKFQVVDEKTIRMP
;
A
#
# COMPACT_ATOMS: atom_id res chain seq x y z
N GLN A 1 -4.71 3.36 -2.12
CA GLN A 1 -5.59 4.51 -2.38
C GLN A 1 -6.79 4.19 -3.26
N SER A 2 -6.70 3.18 -4.09
CA SER A 2 -7.76 2.81 -5.05
C SER A 2 -8.71 1.73 -4.52
N HIS A 3 -8.43 1.11 -3.40
CA HIS A 3 -9.24 0.02 -2.88
C HIS A 3 -10.61 0.53 -2.39
N GLY A 4 -11.69 0.00 -2.99
CA GLY A 4 -13.08 0.39 -2.69
C GLY A 4 -13.49 1.79 -3.10
N THR A 5 -12.71 2.47 -3.97
CA THR A 5 -12.92 3.85 -4.37
C THR A 5 -13.35 4.02 -5.83
N ASP A 6 -13.26 2.95 -6.62
CA ASP A 6 -13.52 2.90 -8.07
C ASP A 6 -12.70 3.93 -8.90
N VAL A 7 -11.49 4.24 -8.40
CA VAL A 7 -10.52 5.10 -9.10
C VAL A 7 -9.69 4.29 -10.09
N TRP A 8 -9.31 3.04 -9.74
CA TRP A 8 -8.44 2.19 -10.56
C TRP A 8 -9.19 1.10 -11.31
N ILE A 9 -9.76 0.12 -10.60
CA ILE A 9 -10.47 -1.02 -11.20
C ILE A 9 -11.75 -0.53 -11.91
N GLY A 10 -11.92 -0.92 -13.17
CA GLY A 10 -13.07 -0.52 -13.99
C GLY A 10 -13.05 0.96 -14.43
N ASN A 11 -11.99 1.70 -14.12
CA ASN A 11 -11.83 3.13 -14.41
C ASN A 11 -10.46 3.39 -15.05
N ALA A 12 -9.48 3.97 -14.36
CA ALA A 12 -8.18 4.32 -14.94
C ALA A 12 -7.48 3.12 -15.59
N GLN A 13 -7.59 1.92 -15.02
CA GLN A 13 -7.06 0.69 -15.59
C GLN A 13 -7.60 0.43 -17.01
N GLU A 14 -8.89 0.57 -17.23
CA GLU A 14 -9.51 0.32 -18.54
C GLU A 14 -9.18 1.42 -19.53
N ILE A 15 -9.11 2.68 -19.09
CA ILE A 15 -8.73 3.83 -19.91
C ILE A 15 -7.30 3.64 -20.47
N ILE A 16 -6.36 3.23 -19.61
CA ILE A 16 -4.98 2.98 -19.99
C ILE A 16 -4.87 1.76 -20.91
N LYS A 17 -5.55 0.67 -20.58
CA LYS A 17 -5.56 -0.57 -21.36
C LYS A 17 -6.11 -0.36 -22.77
N ALA A 18 -7.14 0.49 -22.91
CA ALA A 18 -7.72 0.87 -24.19
C ALA A 18 -6.89 1.90 -24.97
N GLY A 19 -5.78 2.39 -24.42
CA GLY A 19 -4.94 3.41 -25.06
C GLY A 19 -5.60 4.80 -25.16
N ILE A 20 -6.67 5.05 -24.41
CA ILE A 20 -7.43 6.31 -24.45
C ILE A 20 -6.61 7.44 -23.83
N ALA A 21 -5.97 7.20 -22.67
CA ALA A 21 -5.12 8.16 -22.00
C ALA A 21 -4.00 7.45 -21.22
N PRO A 22 -2.81 8.08 -21.10
CA PRO A 22 -1.72 7.55 -20.27
C PRO A 22 -2.03 7.75 -18.78
N LEU A 23 -1.31 7.00 -17.92
CA LEU A 23 -1.46 7.09 -16.46
C LEU A 23 -1.35 8.54 -15.94
N ALA A 24 -0.45 9.34 -16.50
CA ALA A 24 -0.23 10.73 -16.10
C ALA A 24 -1.45 11.64 -16.30
N SER A 25 -2.36 11.27 -17.20
CA SER A 25 -3.58 12.04 -17.51
C SER A 25 -4.83 11.49 -16.79
N CYS A 26 -4.74 10.28 -16.21
CA CYS A 26 -5.85 9.68 -15.49
C CYS A 26 -6.07 10.34 -14.13
N ILE A 27 -7.32 10.32 -13.67
CA ILE A 27 -7.69 10.81 -12.34
C ILE A 27 -7.15 9.82 -11.28
N CYS A 28 -6.24 10.28 -10.44
CA CYS A 28 -5.62 9.50 -9.36
C CYS A 28 -5.96 10.04 -7.97
N CYS A 29 -6.14 11.34 -7.84
CA CYS A 29 -6.50 12.03 -6.60
C CYS A 29 -7.48 13.17 -6.88
N ARG A 30 -8.11 13.69 -5.81
CA ARG A 30 -9.12 14.76 -5.98
C ARG A 30 -8.57 16.02 -6.65
N ASP A 31 -7.30 16.33 -6.38
CA ASP A 31 -6.62 17.52 -6.92
C ASP A 31 -6.48 17.44 -8.45
N ASP A 32 -6.38 16.21 -9.01
CA ASP A 32 -6.29 16.03 -10.46
C ASP A 32 -7.58 16.48 -11.17
N ILE A 33 -8.76 16.26 -10.55
CA ILE A 33 -10.03 16.73 -11.10
C ILE A 33 -10.06 18.26 -11.13
N MET A 34 -9.76 18.90 -10.02
CA MET A 34 -9.81 20.36 -9.92
C MET A 34 -8.84 21.02 -10.89
N ASN A 35 -7.59 20.56 -10.94
CA ASN A 35 -6.56 21.13 -11.79
C ASN A 35 -6.90 20.93 -13.28
N ALA A 36 -7.28 19.71 -13.67
CA ALA A 36 -7.66 19.44 -15.05
C ALA A 36 -8.84 20.32 -15.51
N LEU A 37 -9.87 20.49 -14.69
CA LEU A 37 -11.00 21.34 -15.04
C LEU A 37 -10.59 22.81 -15.19
N ILE A 38 -9.70 23.30 -14.33
CA ILE A 38 -9.14 24.67 -14.46
C ILE A 38 -8.34 24.78 -15.76
N ASP A 39 -7.53 23.78 -16.10
CA ASP A 39 -6.73 23.76 -17.32
C ASP A 39 -7.60 23.74 -18.59
N TYR A 40 -8.78 23.10 -18.52
CA TYR A 40 -9.82 23.16 -19.57
C TYR A 40 -10.57 24.49 -19.60
N GLY A 41 -10.34 25.40 -18.66
CA GLY A 41 -10.97 26.72 -18.61
C GLY A 41 -12.26 26.78 -17.80
N VAL A 42 -12.68 25.71 -17.12
CA VAL A 42 -13.82 25.74 -16.20
C VAL A 42 -13.51 26.67 -15.02
N ALA A 43 -14.48 27.50 -14.65
CA ALA A 43 -14.33 28.44 -13.56
C ALA A 43 -13.81 27.77 -12.28
N PRO A 44 -12.82 28.35 -11.55
CA PRO A 44 -12.19 27.72 -10.39
C PRO A 44 -13.16 27.25 -9.31
N LYS A 45 -14.21 28.03 -9.04
CA LYS A 45 -15.24 27.65 -8.09
C LYS A 45 -16.01 26.41 -8.55
N MET A 46 -16.42 26.34 -9.80
CA MET A 46 -17.12 25.18 -10.38
C MET A 46 -16.21 23.96 -10.37
N SER A 47 -14.93 24.12 -10.71
CA SER A 47 -13.92 23.06 -10.68
C SER A 47 -13.75 22.50 -9.26
N PHE A 48 -13.71 23.36 -8.24
CA PHE A 48 -13.66 22.96 -6.83
C PHE A 48 -14.95 22.23 -6.40
N ASP A 49 -16.12 22.77 -6.70
CA ASP A 49 -17.40 22.19 -6.33
C ASP A 49 -17.60 20.82 -7.01
N THR A 50 -17.18 20.68 -8.26
CA THR A 50 -17.19 19.41 -9.02
C THR A 50 -16.25 18.39 -8.38
N MET A 51 -15.01 18.77 -8.08
CA MET A 51 -14.04 17.93 -7.38
C MET A 51 -14.59 17.45 -6.03
N GLU A 52 -15.19 18.34 -5.23
CA GLU A 52 -15.76 17.99 -3.91
C GLU A 52 -16.97 17.05 -4.03
N SER A 53 -17.79 17.20 -5.07
CA SER A 53 -18.93 16.30 -5.36
C SER A 53 -18.43 14.90 -5.69
N VAL A 54 -17.50 14.79 -6.63
CA VAL A 54 -16.89 13.51 -7.06
C VAL A 54 -16.15 12.83 -5.90
N ARG A 55 -15.33 13.58 -5.17
CA ARG A 55 -14.57 13.06 -4.03
C ARG A 55 -15.43 12.39 -2.96
N LYS A 56 -16.63 12.91 -2.76
CA LYS A 56 -17.60 12.40 -1.78
C LYS A 56 -18.52 11.30 -2.33
N GLY A 57 -18.29 10.87 -3.56
CA GLY A 57 -19.11 9.86 -4.22
C GLY A 57 -20.52 10.31 -4.56
N ARG A 58 -20.76 11.65 -4.65
CA ARG A 58 -22.06 12.22 -4.99
C ARG A 58 -22.29 12.28 -6.51
N GLY A 59 -21.27 11.94 -7.30
CA GLY A 59 -21.29 12.02 -8.75
C GLY A 59 -21.26 13.45 -9.28
N LEU A 60 -21.67 13.62 -10.53
CA LEU A 60 -21.79 14.90 -11.22
C LEU A 60 -23.23 15.37 -11.21
N LYS A 61 -23.44 16.64 -10.85
CA LYS A 61 -24.73 17.30 -11.05
C LYS A 61 -24.87 17.77 -12.51
N PRO A 62 -26.10 17.98 -13.02
CA PRO A 62 -26.29 18.40 -14.41
C PRO A 62 -25.48 19.65 -14.79
N GLU A 63 -25.49 20.68 -13.94
CA GLU A 63 -24.74 21.92 -14.18
C GLU A 63 -23.21 21.74 -14.23
N MET A 64 -22.69 20.73 -13.52
CA MET A 64 -21.25 20.39 -13.55
C MET A 64 -20.89 19.70 -14.85
N GLU A 65 -21.73 18.76 -15.30
CA GLU A 65 -21.52 18.03 -16.54
C GLU A 65 -21.66 18.96 -17.76
N GLU A 66 -22.66 19.86 -17.78
CA GLU A 66 -22.84 20.88 -18.81
C GLU A 66 -21.59 21.78 -18.90
N ALA A 67 -21.08 22.27 -17.78
CA ALA A 67 -19.86 23.09 -17.76
C ALA A 67 -18.64 22.33 -18.30
N MET A 68 -18.51 21.04 -18.00
CA MET A 68 -17.42 20.20 -18.52
C MET A 68 -17.53 20.02 -20.04
N ILE A 69 -18.74 19.78 -20.56
CA ILE A 69 -18.99 19.61 -21.98
C ILE A 69 -18.72 20.95 -22.73
N GLU A 70 -19.22 22.05 -22.23
CA GLU A 70 -19.02 23.41 -22.79
C GLU A 70 -17.53 23.75 -22.95
N HIS A 71 -16.70 23.30 -22.00
CA HIS A 71 -15.24 23.51 -22.03
C HIS A 71 -14.45 22.38 -22.70
N ASN A 72 -15.12 21.53 -23.48
CA ASN A 72 -14.50 20.42 -24.23
C ASN A 72 -13.70 19.42 -23.36
N VAL A 73 -14.13 19.21 -22.11
CA VAL A 73 -13.56 18.13 -21.27
C VAL A 73 -13.85 16.78 -21.95
N PRO A 74 -12.85 15.90 -22.13
CA PRO A 74 -13.06 14.63 -22.81
C PRO A 74 -14.12 13.75 -22.15
N ALA A 75 -14.95 13.09 -22.96
CA ALA A 75 -16.02 12.22 -22.46
C ALA A 75 -15.51 11.14 -21.49
N TRP A 76 -14.35 10.52 -21.77
CA TRP A 76 -13.75 9.54 -20.88
C TRP A 76 -13.42 10.09 -19.49
N PHE A 77 -13.07 11.39 -19.39
CA PHE A 77 -12.78 12.05 -18.11
C PHE A 77 -14.09 12.27 -17.32
N ILE A 78 -15.15 12.71 -18.00
CA ILE A 78 -16.49 12.87 -17.42
C ILE A 78 -16.99 11.52 -16.90
N ASP A 79 -16.88 10.46 -17.71
CA ASP A 79 -17.27 9.10 -17.34
C ASP A 79 -16.44 8.55 -16.17
N SER A 80 -15.15 8.88 -16.13
CA SER A 80 -14.28 8.55 -15.00
C SER A 80 -14.78 9.20 -13.71
N CYS A 81 -15.13 10.49 -13.73
CA CYS A 81 -15.69 11.19 -12.58
C CYS A 81 -16.99 10.56 -12.06
N LYS A 82 -17.86 10.07 -12.97
CA LYS A 82 -19.13 9.41 -12.61
C LYS A 82 -18.95 8.07 -11.87
N LYS A 83 -17.85 7.36 -12.14
CA LYS A 83 -17.54 6.05 -11.54
C LYS A 83 -16.98 6.16 -10.13
N ILE A 84 -16.33 7.27 -9.80
CA ILE A 84 -15.59 7.44 -8.54
C ILE A 84 -16.54 7.53 -7.34
N LYS A 85 -16.31 6.70 -6.33
CA LYS A 85 -17.08 6.70 -5.08
C LYS A 85 -16.41 7.47 -3.95
N TYR A 86 -15.08 7.53 -3.97
CA TYR A 86 -14.31 8.27 -2.97
C TYR A 86 -12.92 8.60 -3.51
N MET A 87 -12.37 9.75 -3.10
CA MET A 87 -11.01 10.14 -3.47
C MET A 87 -10.22 10.73 -2.30
N PHE A 88 -8.95 10.36 -2.28
CA PHE A 88 -7.98 10.94 -1.36
C PHE A 88 -7.31 12.20 -1.96
N PRO A 89 -6.88 13.14 -1.12
CA PRO A 89 -6.10 14.29 -1.57
C PRO A 89 -4.69 13.89 -2.00
N LYS A 90 -4.08 14.66 -2.89
CA LYS A 90 -2.71 14.46 -3.35
C LYS A 90 -1.70 14.48 -2.19
N GLY A 91 -1.89 15.36 -1.21
CA GLY A 91 -1.03 15.40 -0.03
C GLY A 91 -1.02 14.11 0.78
N HIS A 92 -2.19 13.43 0.90
CA HIS A 92 -2.27 12.11 1.53
C HIS A 92 -1.48 11.07 0.71
N ALA A 93 -1.65 11.06 -0.61
CA ALA A 93 -0.91 10.17 -1.50
C ALA A 93 0.60 10.35 -1.36
N VAL A 94 1.06 11.58 -1.44
CA VAL A 94 2.49 11.93 -1.33
C VAL A 94 3.05 11.48 0.02
N ALA A 95 2.36 11.75 1.12
CA ALA A 95 2.81 11.37 2.45
C ALA A 95 2.99 9.84 2.57
N TYR A 96 1.97 9.06 2.25
CA TYR A 96 2.02 7.60 2.40
C TYR A 96 2.94 6.91 1.39
N VAL A 97 2.94 7.34 0.12
CA VAL A 97 3.82 6.75 -0.89
C VAL A 97 5.29 7.09 -0.59
N THR A 98 5.59 8.32 -0.15
CA THR A 98 6.95 8.70 0.23
C THR A 98 7.45 7.86 1.41
N MET A 99 6.60 7.61 2.42
CA MET A 99 6.97 6.74 3.54
C MET A 99 7.16 5.29 3.09
N ALA A 100 6.29 4.77 2.23
CA ALA A 100 6.42 3.43 1.68
C ALA A 100 7.73 3.26 0.89
N LEU A 101 8.09 4.25 0.05
CA LEU A 101 9.36 4.25 -0.70
C LEU A 101 10.59 4.32 0.23
N ARG A 102 10.54 5.13 1.29
CA ARG A 102 11.61 5.19 2.29
C ARG A 102 11.81 3.84 2.98
N ILE A 103 10.73 3.20 3.40
CA ILE A 103 10.78 1.86 4.01
C ILE A 103 11.32 0.82 3.01
N ALA A 104 10.86 0.86 1.76
CA ALA A 104 11.36 -0.01 0.71
C ALA A 104 12.85 0.20 0.45
N TRP A 105 13.33 1.45 0.48
CA TRP A 105 14.77 1.75 0.36
C TRP A 105 15.59 1.07 1.45
N TYR A 106 15.15 1.15 2.72
CA TYR A 106 15.81 0.43 3.81
C TYR A 106 15.81 -1.09 3.61
N LYS A 107 14.68 -1.64 3.15
CA LYS A 107 14.56 -3.08 2.86
C LYS A 107 15.56 -3.55 1.79
N VAL A 108 15.89 -2.70 0.82
CA VAL A 108 16.84 -3.00 -0.26
C VAL A 108 18.28 -2.77 0.18
N HIS A 109 18.58 -1.61 0.79
CA HIS A 109 19.94 -1.15 1.03
C HIS A 109 20.47 -1.42 2.45
N ARG A 110 19.57 -1.66 3.41
CA ARG A 110 19.88 -1.95 4.82
C ARG A 110 18.95 -3.03 5.38
N PRO A 111 18.89 -4.22 4.74
CA PRO A 111 17.85 -5.22 5.04
C PRO A 111 17.89 -5.70 6.51
N ALA A 112 19.07 -5.92 7.10
CA ALA A 112 19.16 -6.31 8.50
C ALA A 112 18.49 -5.29 9.44
N ALA A 113 18.73 -4.00 9.21
CA ALA A 113 18.09 -2.93 9.98
C ALA A 113 16.57 -2.88 9.73
N TYR A 114 16.12 -3.11 8.49
CA TYR A 114 14.70 -3.17 8.16
C TYR A 114 13.99 -4.30 8.93
N TYR A 115 14.49 -5.54 8.87
CA TYR A 115 13.87 -6.68 9.55
C TYR A 115 13.91 -6.51 11.07
N CYS A 116 15.02 -6.03 11.60
CA CYS A 116 15.19 -5.73 13.02
C CYS A 116 14.12 -4.74 13.52
N ALA A 117 13.94 -3.62 12.82
CA ALA A 117 12.93 -2.63 13.15
C ALA A 117 11.51 -3.17 12.99
N TYR A 118 11.26 -3.93 11.91
CA TYR A 118 9.94 -4.51 11.67
C TYR A 118 9.54 -5.48 12.77
N TYR A 119 10.39 -6.43 13.13
CA TYR A 119 10.10 -7.40 14.19
C TYR A 119 9.98 -6.75 15.55
N THR A 120 10.74 -5.70 15.83
CA THR A 120 10.61 -4.96 17.10
C THR A 120 9.27 -4.25 17.23
N VAL A 121 8.74 -3.69 16.13
CA VAL A 121 7.56 -2.79 16.17
C VAL A 121 6.26 -3.50 15.80
N ARG A 122 6.33 -4.57 15.00
CA ARG A 122 5.14 -5.16 14.35
C ARG A 122 4.95 -6.64 14.63
N ALA A 123 5.88 -7.29 15.28
CA ALA A 123 5.84 -8.74 15.47
C ALA A 123 5.36 -9.15 16.87
N ASP A 124 4.22 -8.62 17.32
CA ASP A 124 3.59 -9.00 18.59
C ASP A 124 3.29 -10.51 18.67
N CYS A 125 3.15 -11.18 17.52
CA CYS A 125 2.93 -12.62 17.40
C CYS A 125 4.22 -13.39 17.02
N PHE A 126 5.41 -12.82 17.26
CA PHE A 126 6.67 -13.51 16.96
C PHE A 126 6.85 -14.73 17.86
N ASP A 127 6.84 -15.93 17.28
CA ASP A 127 7.07 -17.17 18.01
C ASP A 127 8.47 -17.69 17.72
N ALA A 128 9.35 -17.52 18.67
CA ALA A 128 10.75 -17.93 18.55
C ALA A 128 10.93 -19.45 18.41
N SER A 129 10.00 -20.26 18.91
CA SER A 129 10.03 -21.73 18.78
C SER A 129 9.81 -22.20 17.35
N ILE A 130 9.01 -21.46 16.59
CA ILE A 130 8.74 -21.71 15.18
C ILE A 130 9.76 -20.97 14.30
N LEU A 131 9.95 -19.69 14.52
CA LEU A 131 10.67 -18.80 13.63
C LEU A 131 12.20 -18.88 13.81
N GLY A 132 12.66 -19.43 14.92
CA GLY A 132 14.09 -19.75 15.17
C GLY A 132 14.55 -21.07 14.54
N GLY A 133 13.65 -21.80 13.87
CA GLY A 133 13.95 -23.06 13.19
C GLY A 133 14.66 -22.91 11.84
N THR A 134 14.79 -24.02 11.13
CA THR A 134 15.33 -24.01 9.76
C THR A 134 14.31 -23.42 8.77
N GLN A 135 14.79 -22.91 7.64
CA GLN A 135 13.93 -22.35 6.61
C GLN A 135 12.89 -23.39 6.09
N GLU A 136 13.30 -24.66 5.99
CA GLU A 136 12.46 -25.76 5.54
C GLU A 136 11.33 -26.02 6.56
N ALA A 137 11.65 -26.01 7.86
CA ALA A 137 10.66 -26.21 8.92
C ALA A 137 9.62 -25.08 8.94
N ILE A 138 10.06 -23.83 8.80
CA ILE A 138 9.19 -22.66 8.75
C ILE A 138 8.28 -22.74 7.50
N ARG A 139 8.81 -23.08 6.34
CA ARG A 139 8.04 -23.26 5.09
C ARG A 139 7.03 -24.40 5.19
N GLY A 140 7.40 -25.53 5.82
CA GLY A 140 6.49 -26.65 6.06
C GLY A 140 5.30 -26.21 6.92
N ARG A 141 5.58 -25.55 8.03
CA ARG A 141 4.54 -25.02 8.92
C ARG A 141 3.64 -23.98 8.25
N TYR A 142 4.22 -23.09 7.45
CA TYR A 142 3.45 -22.11 6.68
C TYR A 142 2.45 -22.79 5.74
N LYS A 143 2.87 -23.82 5.00
CA LYS A 143 1.99 -24.57 4.10
C LYS A 143 0.85 -25.28 4.83
N GLU A 144 1.13 -25.92 5.96
CA GLU A 144 0.11 -26.55 6.79
C GLU A 144 -0.97 -25.54 7.22
N MET A 145 -0.54 -24.34 7.62
CA MET A 145 -1.46 -23.27 8.00
C MET A 145 -2.24 -22.72 6.80
N GLU A 146 -1.61 -22.59 5.63
CA GLU A 146 -2.27 -22.13 4.40
C GLU A 146 -3.36 -23.12 3.94
N GLU A 147 -3.09 -24.42 3.99
CA GLU A 147 -4.04 -25.49 3.66
C GLU A 147 -5.27 -25.48 4.60
N ASN A 148 -5.06 -25.12 5.87
CA ASN A 148 -6.11 -25.03 6.89
C ASN A 148 -6.62 -23.59 7.10
N SER A 149 -6.48 -22.71 6.12
CA SER A 149 -6.71 -21.26 6.23
C SER A 149 -8.10 -20.85 6.73
N LYS A 150 -9.12 -21.72 6.59
CA LYS A 150 -10.49 -21.45 7.05
C LYS A 150 -10.65 -21.51 8.57
N ASP A 151 -9.82 -22.31 9.25
CA ASP A 151 -9.91 -22.57 10.69
C ASP A 151 -8.90 -21.74 11.51
N LEU A 152 -8.11 -20.88 10.85
CA LEU A 152 -7.09 -20.08 11.49
C LEU A 152 -7.68 -18.94 12.33
N THR A 153 -7.15 -18.81 13.54
CA THR A 153 -7.41 -17.63 14.39
C THR A 153 -6.75 -16.37 13.81
N GLN A 154 -7.15 -15.20 14.29
CA GLN A 154 -6.47 -13.95 13.89
C GLN A 154 -4.98 -13.96 14.25
N LYS A 155 -4.63 -14.53 15.41
CA LYS A 155 -3.23 -14.68 15.84
C LYS A 155 -2.42 -15.55 14.87
N ASP A 156 -3.02 -16.64 14.36
CA ASP A 156 -2.36 -17.50 13.37
C ASP A 156 -2.12 -16.77 12.05
N LYS A 157 -3.09 -15.97 11.60
CA LYS A 157 -2.96 -15.15 10.38
C LYS A 157 -1.86 -14.10 10.53
N ASP A 158 -1.78 -13.47 11.69
CA ASP A 158 -0.72 -12.49 11.99
C ASP A 158 0.65 -13.18 12.04
N LEU A 159 0.74 -14.38 12.61
CA LEU A 159 1.95 -15.19 12.61
C LEU A 159 2.38 -15.58 11.19
N MET A 160 1.45 -15.95 10.31
CA MET A 160 1.76 -16.26 8.91
C MET A 160 2.44 -15.09 8.19
N ILE A 161 2.01 -13.85 8.43
CA ILE A 161 2.66 -12.65 7.87
C ILE A 161 4.12 -12.54 8.35
N ILE A 162 4.36 -12.83 9.63
CA ILE A 162 5.72 -12.83 10.17
C ILE A 162 6.56 -13.97 9.57
N MET A 163 5.97 -15.16 9.40
CA MET A 163 6.64 -16.30 8.75
C MET A 163 7.09 -15.98 7.33
N GLU A 164 6.26 -15.32 6.52
CA GLU A 164 6.62 -14.87 5.16
C GLU A 164 7.85 -13.96 5.19
N LEU A 165 7.88 -13.01 6.11
CA LEU A 165 9.01 -12.08 6.24
C LEU A 165 10.28 -12.75 6.75
N VAL A 166 10.17 -13.74 7.65
CA VAL A 166 11.33 -14.52 8.11
C VAL A 166 11.85 -15.39 6.97
N ILE A 167 10.98 -16.04 6.22
CA ILE A 167 11.37 -16.83 5.03
C ILE A 167 12.08 -15.93 4.00
N GLU A 168 11.54 -14.74 3.72
CA GLU A 168 12.17 -13.78 2.82
C GLU A 168 13.55 -13.35 3.33
N MET A 169 13.67 -13.02 4.62
CA MET A 169 14.91 -12.66 5.28
C MET A 169 15.98 -13.74 5.13
N LEU A 170 15.59 -15.00 5.40
CA LEU A 170 16.48 -16.15 5.26
C LEU A 170 16.90 -16.38 3.80
N CYS A 171 15.99 -16.19 2.83
CA CYS A 171 16.30 -16.24 1.40
C CYS A 171 17.31 -15.18 0.97
N ARG A 172 17.36 -14.04 1.66
CA ARG A 172 18.37 -12.99 1.44
C ARG A 172 19.70 -13.28 2.14
N GLY A 173 19.83 -14.43 2.81
CA GLY A 173 21.02 -14.85 3.54
C GLY A 173 21.19 -14.13 4.88
N ILE A 174 20.15 -13.51 5.42
CA ILE A 174 20.17 -12.89 6.76
C ILE A 174 19.68 -13.92 7.77
N LYS A 175 20.46 -14.11 8.82
CA LYS A 175 20.22 -15.14 9.86
C LYS A 175 19.59 -14.51 11.09
N LEU A 176 18.80 -15.33 11.79
CA LEU A 176 18.26 -15.00 13.09
C LEU A 176 19.11 -15.68 14.17
N ALA A 177 19.84 -14.89 14.94
CA ALA A 177 20.60 -15.39 16.09
C ALA A 177 19.66 -15.60 17.29
N PRO A 178 19.85 -16.68 18.05
CA PRO A 178 19.04 -16.98 19.23
C PRO A 178 19.22 -15.91 20.32
N VAL A 179 18.33 -15.97 21.31
CA VAL A 179 18.45 -15.21 22.56
C VAL A 179 19.76 -15.52 23.25
N ASP A 180 20.43 -14.49 23.74
CA ASP A 180 21.68 -14.58 24.51
C ASP A 180 21.49 -13.71 25.76
N LEU A 181 21.53 -14.32 26.93
CA LEU A 181 21.28 -13.66 28.21
C LEU A 181 22.19 -12.45 28.52
N TYR A 182 23.33 -12.37 27.87
CA TYR A 182 24.31 -11.28 28.09
C TYR A 182 24.33 -10.25 26.98
N LYS A 183 23.72 -10.56 25.81
CA LYS A 183 23.83 -9.73 24.61
C LYS A 183 22.49 -9.29 24.03
N SER A 184 21.40 -10.04 24.31
CA SER A 184 20.07 -9.66 23.83
C SER A 184 19.52 -8.47 24.60
N ASP A 185 18.81 -7.59 23.88
CA ASP A 185 17.97 -6.57 24.53
C ASP A 185 16.71 -7.24 25.06
N ALA A 186 16.11 -6.69 26.10
CA ALA A 186 14.94 -7.29 26.73
C ALA A 186 13.67 -7.25 25.84
N THR A 187 13.60 -6.35 24.86
CA THR A 187 12.37 -6.09 24.08
C THR A 187 12.62 -5.83 22.60
N LYS A 188 13.86 -5.59 22.18
CA LYS A 188 14.19 -5.15 20.82
C LYS A 188 15.09 -6.14 20.11
N PHE A 189 14.73 -6.44 18.88
CA PHE A 189 15.68 -7.09 17.98
C PHE A 189 16.90 -6.21 17.75
N GLN A 190 18.07 -6.81 17.60
CA GLN A 190 19.35 -6.11 17.44
C GLN A 190 20.04 -6.54 16.16
N VAL A 191 20.62 -5.58 15.44
CA VAL A 191 21.53 -5.85 14.32
C VAL A 191 22.88 -6.26 14.90
N VAL A 192 23.31 -7.49 14.64
CA VAL A 192 24.64 -8.00 15.03
C VAL A 192 25.67 -7.62 13.97
N ASP A 193 25.32 -7.86 12.71
CA ASP A 193 26.11 -7.50 11.52
C ASP A 193 25.16 -7.37 10.30
N GLU A 194 25.72 -7.18 9.09
CA GLU A 194 24.95 -6.99 7.86
C GLU A 194 24.06 -8.20 7.50
N LYS A 195 24.37 -9.38 8.02
CA LYS A 195 23.68 -10.65 7.73
C LYS A 195 23.14 -11.37 8.96
N THR A 196 23.13 -10.73 10.10
CA THR A 196 22.68 -11.35 11.34
C THR A 196 21.90 -10.35 12.19
N ILE A 197 20.70 -10.74 12.59
CA ILE A 197 19.91 -10.05 13.62
C ILE A 197 19.71 -10.97 14.81
N ARG A 198 19.59 -10.43 16.01
CA ARG A 198 19.41 -11.20 17.25
C ARG A 198 18.02 -10.94 17.83
N MET A 199 17.42 -12.00 18.33
CA MET A 199 16.16 -11.95 19.09
C MET A 199 16.36 -11.24 20.45
N PRO A 200 15.32 -10.53 20.94
CA PRO A 200 15.30 -9.97 22.29
C PRO A 200 15.36 -11.04 23.37
#